data_bce9985cb747dcde82f5179d846f13d9
#
_entry.id   bce9985cb747dcde82f5179d846f13d9
#
_cell.length_a   1.000
_cell.length_b   1.000
_cell.length_c   1.000
_cell.angle_alpha   90.00
_cell.angle_beta   90.00
_cell.angle_gamma   90.00
#
_symmetry.space_group_name_H-M   'P 1'
#
loop_
_entity.id
_entity.type
_entity.pdbx_description
1 polymer ?
#
loop_
_entity_poly.entity_id
_entity_poly.type
_entity_poly.pdbx_seq_one_letter_code
_entity_poly.pdbx_strand_id
1 'polypeptide(L)'
;LDGVQGLINKSKGYNIDRILFIIGNDVLHVDSPKRVTTSGTPQDTDGMWYTNFLTVKSVYIKCIELMVQVAPITVHYNPSNHDYTNGFFLADAISTWFRHTDIEFNADISHRKYFSYYNNLIGTTHGDGAKEQDLPLLMAQESRHWTNAKHRYFYTHHNHHKKSKDYG
;
A
#
# COMPACT_ATOMS: atom_id res chain seq x y z
N LEU A 1 12.52 -5.76 6.79
CA LEU A 1 12.02 -6.78 7.72
C LEU A 1 12.00 -6.28 9.16
N ASP A 2 13.06 -5.63 9.64
CA ASP A 2 13.19 -5.18 11.03
C ASP A 2 12.08 -4.23 11.47
N GLY A 3 11.63 -3.34 10.59
CA GLY A 3 10.50 -2.46 10.86
C GLY A 3 9.20 -3.22 11.13
N VAL A 4 8.88 -4.22 10.30
CA VAL A 4 7.69 -5.07 10.49
C VAL A 4 7.82 -5.90 11.76
N GLN A 5 8.97 -6.50 12.00
CA GLN A 5 9.22 -7.24 13.25
C GLN A 5 9.11 -6.33 14.49
N GLY A 6 9.58 -5.09 14.37
CA GLY A 6 9.46 -4.09 15.43
C GLY A 6 7.99 -3.73 15.73
N LEU A 7 7.15 -3.59 14.69
CA LEU A 7 5.72 -3.36 14.85
C LEU A 7 5.02 -4.57 15.49
N ILE A 8 5.32 -5.78 15.03
CA ILE A 8 4.81 -7.02 15.63
C ILE A 8 5.19 -7.11 17.11
N ASN A 9 6.44 -6.79 17.46
CA ASN A 9 6.88 -6.81 18.85
C ASN A 9 6.15 -5.76 19.71
N LYS A 10 5.86 -4.58 19.17
CA LYS A 10 5.08 -3.54 19.86
C LYS A 10 3.60 -3.91 20.01
N SER A 11 3.07 -4.75 19.14
CA SER A 11 1.68 -5.20 19.22
C SER A 11 1.46 -6.35 20.21
N LYS A 12 2.53 -6.92 20.78
CA LYS A 12 2.43 -7.97 21.80
C LYS A 12 1.65 -7.46 23.02
N GLY A 13 0.64 -8.23 23.42
CA GLY A 13 -0.26 -7.86 24.52
C GLY A 13 -1.56 -7.19 24.06
N TYR A 14 -1.68 -6.85 22.78
CA TYR A 14 -2.94 -6.42 22.18
C TYR A 14 -3.56 -7.58 21.37
N ASN A 15 -4.89 -7.68 21.39
CA ASN A 15 -5.60 -8.58 20.51
C ASN A 15 -5.71 -7.92 19.12
N ILE A 16 -4.90 -8.39 18.16
CA ILE A 16 -4.91 -7.91 16.79
C ILE A 16 -5.90 -8.76 15.99
N ASP A 17 -7.00 -8.17 15.61
CA ASP A 17 -8.05 -8.85 14.88
C ASP A 17 -7.76 -8.95 13.38
N ARG A 18 -7.13 -7.92 12.79
CA ARG A 18 -6.76 -7.88 11.37
C ARG A 18 -5.58 -6.93 11.12
N ILE A 19 -4.82 -7.22 10.09
CA ILE A 19 -3.74 -6.36 9.58
C ILE A 19 -4.13 -5.87 8.18
N LEU A 20 -4.13 -4.56 7.97
CA LEU A 20 -4.15 -3.95 6.63
C LEU A 20 -2.71 -3.62 6.24
N PHE A 21 -2.19 -4.27 5.22
CA PHE A 21 -0.83 -4.06 4.73
C PHE A 21 -0.86 -3.38 3.35
N ILE A 22 -0.20 -2.24 3.25
CA ILE A 22 -0.15 -1.45 2.02
C ILE A 22 1.18 -1.70 1.33
N ILE A 23 1.13 -2.09 0.05
CA ILE A 23 2.30 -2.27 -0.82
C ILE A 23 2.27 -1.30 -2.00
N GLY A 24 3.38 -1.13 -2.70
CA GLY A 24 3.56 -0.14 -3.77
C GLY A 24 4.21 1.14 -3.24
N ASN A 25 3.66 2.31 -3.60
CA ASN A 25 4.11 3.61 -3.11
C ASN A 25 5.59 3.92 -3.44
N ASP A 26 5.95 3.88 -4.73
CA ASP A 26 7.28 4.17 -5.27
C ASP A 26 8.39 3.18 -4.82
N VAL A 27 8.01 1.99 -4.38
CA VAL A 27 8.97 1.04 -3.80
C VAL A 27 10.06 0.59 -4.75
N LEU A 28 9.78 0.55 -6.06
CA LEU A 28 10.77 0.21 -7.10
C LEU A 28 11.50 1.43 -7.66
N HIS A 29 11.00 2.64 -7.36
CA HIS A 29 11.59 3.93 -7.71
C HIS A 29 11.65 4.24 -9.21
N VAL A 30 11.65 3.24 -10.10
CA VAL A 30 11.71 3.39 -11.56
C VAL A 30 10.77 2.41 -12.26
N ASP A 31 10.28 2.81 -13.43
CA ASP A 31 9.32 2.03 -14.22
C ASP A 31 9.93 1.41 -15.49
N SER A 32 11.23 1.57 -15.68
CA SER A 32 11.91 1.02 -16.87
C SER A 32 13.39 0.72 -16.65
N PRO A 33 14.01 -0.13 -17.51
CA PRO A 33 15.45 -0.36 -17.52
C PRO A 33 16.29 0.90 -17.76
N LYS A 34 15.68 1.97 -18.28
CA LYS A 34 16.35 3.27 -18.52
C LYS A 34 16.47 4.12 -17.25
N ARG A 35 16.06 3.60 -16.10
CA ARG A 35 16.08 4.30 -14.81
C ARG A 35 15.26 5.60 -14.83
N VAL A 36 14.06 5.52 -15.36
CA VAL A 36 13.12 6.64 -15.38
C VAL A 36 11.81 6.25 -14.69
N THR A 37 11.09 7.25 -14.17
CA THR A 37 9.73 7.08 -13.67
C THR A 37 8.76 6.75 -14.78
N THR A 38 7.51 6.46 -14.47
CA THR A 38 6.44 6.24 -15.45
C THR A 38 6.32 7.42 -16.44
N SER A 39 6.51 8.64 -15.98
CA SER A 39 6.49 9.86 -16.81
C SER A 39 7.80 10.17 -17.54
N GLY A 40 8.83 9.33 -17.40
CA GLY A 40 10.10 9.50 -18.07
C GLY A 40 11.12 10.37 -17.32
N THR A 41 10.86 10.75 -16.07
CA THR A 41 11.84 11.52 -15.26
C THR A 41 12.99 10.62 -14.83
N PRO A 42 14.25 10.98 -15.16
CA PRO A 42 15.44 10.21 -14.74
C PRO A 42 15.55 10.13 -13.21
N GLN A 43 15.93 8.95 -12.74
CA GLN A 43 16.13 8.68 -11.32
C GLN A 43 17.50 8.03 -11.10
N ASP A 44 18.15 8.42 -10.02
CA ASP A 44 19.36 7.74 -9.58
C ASP A 44 18.98 6.50 -8.76
N THR A 45 19.49 5.34 -9.18
CA THR A 45 19.17 4.06 -8.52
C THR A 45 20.43 3.27 -8.27
N ASP A 46 20.52 2.67 -7.11
CA ASP A 46 21.53 1.66 -6.82
C ASP A 46 21.09 0.30 -7.37
N GLY A 47 22.03 -0.40 -8.01
CA GLY A 47 21.79 -1.72 -8.58
C GLY A 47 20.97 -1.74 -9.89
N MET A 48 20.66 -2.95 -10.32
CA MET A 48 19.90 -3.21 -11.54
C MET A 48 18.42 -3.33 -11.23
N TRP A 49 17.55 -2.84 -12.13
CA TRP A 49 16.10 -2.85 -11.95
C TRP A 49 15.53 -4.22 -11.60
N TYR A 50 16.00 -5.29 -12.23
CA TYR A 50 15.54 -6.66 -11.96
C TYR A 50 16.00 -7.18 -10.59
N THR A 51 17.21 -6.80 -10.15
CA THR A 51 17.72 -7.13 -8.81
C THR A 51 16.86 -6.46 -7.75
N ASN A 52 16.55 -5.18 -7.95
CA ASN A 52 15.67 -4.41 -7.05
C ASN A 52 14.26 -5.03 -6.99
N PHE A 53 13.69 -5.38 -8.16
CA PHE A 53 12.39 -6.05 -8.23
C PHE A 53 12.37 -7.38 -7.44
N LEU A 54 13.36 -8.24 -7.66
CA LEU A 54 13.44 -9.54 -6.97
C LEU A 54 13.64 -9.36 -5.46
N THR A 55 14.45 -8.38 -5.06
CA THR A 55 14.70 -8.06 -3.66
C THR A 55 13.42 -7.57 -2.98
N VAL A 56 12.73 -6.60 -3.55
CA VAL A 56 11.48 -6.06 -2.99
C VAL A 56 10.39 -7.13 -2.93
N LYS A 57 10.24 -7.94 -3.99
CA LYS A 57 9.33 -9.08 -3.99
C LYS A 57 9.61 -10.02 -2.82
N SER A 58 10.86 -10.42 -2.64
CA SER A 58 11.27 -11.29 -1.53
C SER A 58 10.99 -10.65 -0.15
N VAL A 59 11.25 -9.35 0.00
CA VAL A 59 10.99 -8.62 1.25
C VAL A 59 9.50 -8.57 1.56
N TYR A 60 8.66 -8.23 0.59
CA TYR A 60 7.20 -8.19 0.81
C TYR A 60 6.63 -9.56 1.14
N ILE A 61 7.06 -10.63 0.44
CA ILE A 61 6.64 -11.99 0.76
C ILE A 61 7.00 -12.32 2.22
N LYS A 62 8.23 -12.09 2.65
CA LYS A 62 8.67 -12.35 4.03
C LYS A 62 7.91 -11.50 5.05
N CYS A 63 7.59 -10.24 4.74
CA CYS A 63 6.77 -9.39 5.61
C CYS A 63 5.37 -9.98 5.80
N ILE A 64 4.74 -10.44 4.72
CA ILE A 64 3.40 -11.05 4.77
C ILE A 64 3.46 -12.37 5.56
N GLU A 65 4.46 -13.22 5.32
CA GLU A 65 4.66 -14.47 6.05
C GLU A 65 4.85 -14.26 7.57
N LEU A 66 5.52 -13.17 7.98
CA LEU A 66 5.63 -12.79 9.38
C LEU A 66 4.31 -12.30 9.97
N MET A 67 3.60 -11.44 9.25
CA MET A 67 2.38 -10.81 9.73
C MET A 67 1.20 -11.79 9.81
N VAL A 68 1.10 -12.75 8.90
CA VAL A 68 0.01 -13.77 8.90
C VAL A 68 0.07 -14.67 10.14
N GLN A 69 1.22 -14.79 10.79
CA GLN A 69 1.35 -15.51 12.07
C GLN A 69 0.72 -14.74 13.25
N VAL A 70 0.39 -13.47 13.06
CA VAL A 70 -0.16 -12.60 14.11
C VAL A 70 -1.68 -12.46 13.96
N ALA A 71 -2.16 -12.19 12.75
CA ALA A 71 -3.58 -11.99 12.46
C ALA A 71 -3.88 -12.16 10.96
N PRO A 72 -5.14 -12.35 10.55
CA PRO A 72 -5.55 -12.28 9.16
C PRO A 72 -5.11 -10.97 8.49
N ILE A 73 -4.69 -11.04 7.22
CA ILE A 73 -4.15 -9.92 6.48
C ILE A 73 -5.05 -9.58 5.28
N THR A 74 -5.25 -8.29 5.07
CA THR A 74 -5.71 -7.73 3.80
C THR A 74 -4.58 -6.91 3.22
N VAL A 75 -4.20 -7.16 1.96
CA VAL A 75 -3.14 -6.44 1.25
C VAL A 75 -3.75 -5.52 0.20
N HIS A 76 -3.42 -4.22 0.27
CA HIS A 76 -3.78 -3.25 -0.77
C HIS A 76 -2.53 -2.80 -1.53
N TYR A 77 -2.61 -2.81 -2.85
CA TYR A 77 -1.61 -2.19 -3.71
C TYR A 77 -2.03 -0.75 -4.04
N ASN A 78 -1.17 0.21 -3.75
CA ASN A 78 -1.34 1.59 -4.20
C ASN A 78 -0.39 1.85 -5.37
N PRO A 79 -0.92 2.06 -6.60
CA PRO A 79 -0.12 2.51 -7.74
C PRO A 79 0.52 3.87 -7.45
N SER A 80 1.66 4.13 -8.04
CA SER A 80 2.46 5.33 -7.81
C SER A 80 3.16 5.83 -9.07
N ASN A 81 3.52 7.11 -9.09
CA ASN A 81 4.01 7.78 -10.29
C ASN A 81 5.44 7.39 -10.68
N HIS A 82 6.23 6.78 -9.79
CA HIS A 82 7.57 6.32 -10.13
C HIS A 82 7.59 4.96 -10.82
N ASP A 83 6.70 4.04 -10.46
CA ASP A 83 6.76 2.63 -10.84
C ASP A 83 5.38 2.02 -11.14
N TYR A 84 4.52 2.77 -11.82
CA TYR A 84 3.13 2.39 -12.08
C TYR A 84 3.00 1.00 -12.72
N THR A 85 3.79 0.72 -13.76
CA THR A 85 3.77 -0.56 -14.49
C THR A 85 4.47 -1.67 -13.70
N ASN A 86 5.70 -1.42 -13.27
CA ASN A 86 6.49 -2.41 -12.53
C ASN A 86 5.90 -2.69 -11.14
N GLY A 87 5.32 -1.68 -10.50
CA GLY A 87 4.61 -1.82 -9.23
C GLY A 87 3.40 -2.72 -9.35
N PHE A 88 2.61 -2.59 -10.45
CA PHE A 88 1.51 -3.50 -10.72
C PHE A 88 1.99 -4.95 -10.92
N PHE A 89 3.02 -5.17 -11.73
CA PHE A 89 3.58 -6.52 -11.91
C PHE A 89 4.12 -7.11 -10.60
N LEU A 90 4.71 -6.27 -9.75
CA LEU A 90 5.15 -6.70 -8.43
C LEU A 90 3.97 -7.14 -7.55
N ALA A 91 2.90 -6.34 -7.51
CA ALA A 91 1.70 -6.65 -6.74
C ALA A 91 1.01 -7.92 -7.23
N ASP A 92 0.89 -8.11 -8.55
CA ASP A 92 0.35 -9.32 -9.17
C ASP A 92 1.20 -10.55 -8.84
N ALA A 93 2.53 -10.44 -8.94
CA ALA A 93 3.45 -11.53 -8.61
C ALA A 93 3.34 -11.95 -7.14
N ILE A 94 3.17 -11.00 -6.21
CA ILE A 94 2.97 -11.28 -4.78
C ILE A 94 1.60 -11.91 -4.54
N SER A 95 0.55 -11.36 -5.13
CA SER A 95 -0.81 -11.92 -5.04
C SER A 95 -0.85 -13.37 -5.56
N THR A 96 -0.20 -13.62 -6.69
CA THR A 96 -0.08 -14.97 -7.28
C THR A 96 0.70 -15.93 -6.37
N TRP A 97 1.71 -15.45 -5.65
CA TRP A 97 2.46 -16.26 -4.68
C TRP A 97 1.55 -16.81 -3.57
N PHE A 98 0.63 -15.97 -3.09
CA PHE A 98 -0.30 -16.31 -2.01
C PHE A 98 -1.69 -16.79 -2.48
N ARG A 99 -1.88 -17.12 -3.77
CA ARG A 99 -3.19 -17.49 -4.35
C ARG A 99 -3.90 -18.70 -3.71
N HIS A 100 -3.17 -19.52 -2.95
CA HIS A 100 -3.71 -20.68 -2.25
C HIS A 100 -3.79 -20.47 -0.73
N THR A 101 -3.84 -19.24 -0.29
CA THR A 101 -3.98 -18.84 1.12
C THR A 101 -5.25 -18.02 1.31
N ASP A 102 -5.64 -17.80 2.56
CA ASP A 102 -6.79 -16.96 2.92
C ASP A 102 -6.46 -15.46 2.98
N ILE A 103 -5.30 -15.04 2.45
CA ILE A 103 -4.89 -13.63 2.41
C ILE A 103 -5.70 -12.91 1.33
N GLU A 104 -6.39 -11.85 1.73
CA GLU A 104 -7.14 -11.01 0.81
C GLU A 104 -6.21 -10.01 0.10
N PHE A 105 -6.23 -10.01 -1.24
CA PHE A 105 -5.48 -9.04 -2.05
C PHE A 105 -6.42 -8.13 -2.84
N ASN A 106 -6.16 -6.83 -2.77
CA ASN A 106 -6.70 -5.84 -3.69
C ASN A 106 -5.52 -5.24 -4.48
N ALA A 107 -5.19 -5.89 -5.61
CA ALA A 107 -4.07 -5.55 -6.48
C ALA A 107 -4.53 -4.89 -7.79
N ASP A 108 -5.76 -4.36 -7.87
CA ASP A 108 -6.20 -3.59 -9.03
C ASP A 108 -5.44 -2.25 -9.16
N ILE A 109 -5.55 -1.61 -10.32
CA ILE A 109 -4.84 -0.37 -10.65
C ILE A 109 -5.55 0.91 -10.20
N SER A 110 -6.65 0.82 -9.43
CA SER A 110 -7.31 2.02 -8.91
C SER A 110 -6.40 2.77 -7.94
N HIS A 111 -6.30 4.08 -8.12
CA HIS A 111 -5.39 4.92 -7.33
C HIS A 111 -5.75 5.00 -5.84
N ARG A 112 -7.01 4.76 -5.50
CA ARG A 112 -7.52 4.81 -4.12
C ARG A 112 -8.13 3.49 -3.75
N LYS A 113 -7.80 3.01 -2.56
CA LYS A 113 -8.36 1.80 -1.97
C LYS A 113 -9.09 2.15 -0.69
N TYR A 114 -10.16 1.43 -0.41
CA TYR A 114 -10.98 1.65 0.79
C TYR A 114 -11.14 0.35 1.55
N PHE A 115 -10.87 0.42 2.84
CA PHE A 115 -10.99 -0.68 3.77
C PHE A 115 -11.94 -0.31 4.90
N SER A 116 -12.99 -1.11 5.07
CA SER A 116 -13.95 -0.92 6.16
C SER A 116 -13.63 -1.86 7.31
N TYR A 117 -13.51 -1.30 8.50
CA TYR A 117 -13.26 -2.07 9.71
C TYR A 117 -14.12 -1.55 10.84
N TYR A 118 -15.16 -2.33 11.24
CA TYR A 118 -16.22 -1.90 12.14
C TYR A 118 -16.81 -0.55 11.73
N ASN A 119 -16.70 0.46 12.58
CA ASN A 119 -17.18 1.83 12.34
C ASN A 119 -16.15 2.73 11.64
N ASN A 120 -15.02 2.18 11.23
CA ASN A 120 -13.95 2.93 10.59
C ASN A 120 -13.93 2.66 9.09
N LEU A 121 -13.72 3.72 8.30
CA LEU A 121 -13.43 3.65 6.89
C LEU A 121 -12.02 4.22 6.65
N ILE A 122 -11.14 3.38 6.12
CA ILE A 122 -9.75 3.71 5.87
C ILE A 122 -9.54 3.79 4.36
N GLY A 123 -9.16 4.97 3.88
CA GLY A 123 -8.71 5.18 2.51
C GLY A 123 -7.19 5.18 2.44
N THR A 124 -6.64 4.61 1.37
CA THR A 124 -5.21 4.62 1.08
C THR A 124 -4.97 5.00 -0.37
N THR A 125 -3.95 5.78 -0.62
CA THR A 125 -3.49 6.18 -1.96
C THR A 125 -2.02 6.56 -1.89
N HIS A 126 -1.33 6.53 -3.04
CA HIS A 126 0.00 7.14 -3.10
C HIS A 126 -0.10 8.66 -2.85
N GLY A 127 -0.98 9.37 -3.52
CA GLY A 127 -1.24 10.78 -3.28
C GLY A 127 -0.88 11.71 -4.44
N ASP A 128 -0.43 11.16 -5.57
CA ASP A 128 -0.13 11.90 -6.79
C ASP A 128 -1.36 12.15 -7.69
N GLY A 129 -2.40 11.31 -7.55
CA GLY A 129 -3.58 11.31 -8.43
C GLY A 129 -4.73 12.24 -8.00
N ALA A 130 -4.64 12.93 -6.85
CA ALA A 130 -5.68 13.86 -6.38
C ALA A 130 -5.11 14.85 -5.36
N LYS A 131 -5.73 16.04 -5.28
CA LYS A 131 -5.38 16.99 -4.23
C LYS A 131 -5.84 16.48 -2.86
N GLU A 132 -5.03 16.69 -1.83
CA GLU A 132 -5.31 16.23 -0.46
C GLU A 132 -6.70 16.66 0.02
N GLN A 133 -7.09 17.90 -0.27
CA GLN A 133 -8.39 18.47 0.13
C GLN A 133 -9.61 17.80 -0.52
N ASP A 134 -9.43 17.13 -1.65
CA ASP A 134 -10.50 16.49 -2.39
C ASP A 134 -10.72 15.01 -1.94
N LEU A 135 -9.78 14.46 -1.17
CA LEU A 135 -9.83 13.07 -0.73
C LEU A 135 -11.09 12.70 0.07
N PRO A 136 -11.61 13.54 1.00
CA PRO A 136 -12.86 13.23 1.69
C PRO A 136 -14.06 13.13 0.75
N LEU A 137 -14.16 14.02 -0.24
CA LEU A 137 -15.24 13.98 -1.23
C LEU A 137 -15.12 12.74 -2.13
N LEU A 138 -13.92 12.41 -2.59
CA LEU A 138 -13.66 11.21 -3.37
C LEU A 138 -14.01 9.95 -2.59
N MET A 139 -13.66 9.87 -1.32
CA MET A 139 -14.04 8.76 -0.44
C MET A 139 -15.56 8.63 -0.33
N ALA A 140 -16.28 9.76 -0.21
CA ALA A 140 -17.74 9.76 -0.14
C ALA A 140 -18.39 9.27 -1.44
N GLN A 141 -17.80 9.58 -2.59
CA GLN A 141 -18.30 9.18 -3.90
C GLN A 141 -17.96 7.72 -4.25
N GLU A 142 -16.77 7.27 -3.88
CA GLU A 142 -16.22 5.98 -4.35
C GLU A 142 -16.51 4.83 -3.39
N SER A 143 -16.63 5.11 -2.07
CA SER A 143 -16.80 4.06 -1.07
C SER A 143 -18.26 3.85 -0.69
N ARG A 144 -18.77 2.67 -0.98
CA ARG A 144 -20.11 2.23 -0.51
C ARG A 144 -20.27 2.21 1.01
N HIS A 145 -19.16 2.24 1.75
CA HIS A 145 -19.15 2.20 3.22
C HIS A 145 -19.17 3.58 3.87
N TRP A 146 -19.18 4.66 3.08
CA TRP A 146 -19.15 6.04 3.58
C TRP A 146 -20.24 6.33 4.62
N THR A 147 -21.49 5.98 4.30
CA THR A 147 -22.65 6.29 5.15
C THR A 147 -22.66 5.51 6.47
N ASN A 148 -22.05 4.34 6.49
CA ASN A 148 -22.04 3.45 7.66
C ASN A 148 -20.84 3.71 8.59
N ALA A 149 -19.83 4.41 8.12
CA ALA A 149 -18.66 4.71 8.91
C ALA A 149 -18.91 5.89 9.86
N LYS A 150 -18.48 5.74 11.12
CA LYS A 150 -18.43 6.85 12.08
C LYS A 150 -17.14 7.63 11.98
N HIS A 151 -16.04 6.94 11.70
CA HIS A 151 -14.70 7.53 11.61
C HIS A 151 -14.11 7.26 10.24
N ARG A 152 -13.44 8.25 9.68
CA ARG A 152 -12.84 8.19 8.33
C ARG A 152 -11.41 8.66 8.39
N TYR A 153 -10.51 7.86 7.82
CA TYR A 153 -9.09 8.12 7.80
C TYR A 153 -8.58 8.00 6.38
N PHE A 154 -7.66 8.85 5.99
CA PHE A 154 -6.98 8.73 4.71
C PHE A 154 -5.47 8.78 4.91
N TYR A 155 -4.76 7.82 4.31
CA TYR A 155 -3.31 7.71 4.36
C TYR A 155 -2.73 7.96 2.97
N THR A 156 -1.81 8.91 2.87
CA THR A 156 -1.07 9.27 1.65
C THR A 156 0.42 9.16 1.89
N HIS A 157 1.23 8.97 0.83
CA HIS A 157 2.64 8.67 0.95
C HIS A 157 3.55 9.59 0.12
N HIS A 158 3.10 10.09 -1.01
CA HIS A 158 3.86 10.82 -2.03
C HIS A 158 4.75 11.97 -1.50
N ASN A 159 4.26 12.74 -0.56
CA ASN A 159 4.94 13.98 -0.11
C ASN A 159 6.07 13.74 0.90
N HIS A 160 6.35 12.52 1.34
CA HIS A 160 7.38 12.15 2.31
C HIS A 160 7.37 12.98 3.62
N HIS A 161 6.22 13.55 3.98
CA HIS A 161 6.05 14.35 5.18
C HIS A 161 5.02 13.73 6.12
N LYS A 162 5.37 13.67 7.40
CA LYS A 162 4.37 13.35 8.41
C LYS A 162 3.52 14.59 8.67
N LYS A 163 2.28 14.58 8.19
CA LYS A 163 1.29 15.62 8.39
C LYS A 163 -0.02 14.98 8.84
N SER A 164 -0.70 15.62 9.77
CA SER A 164 -2.06 15.25 10.14
C SER A 164 -2.97 16.46 9.90
N LYS A 165 -4.10 16.23 9.28
CA LYS A 165 -5.12 17.26 9.04
C LYS A 165 -6.48 16.69 9.41
N ASP A 166 -7.21 17.43 10.22
CA ASP A 166 -8.59 17.14 10.55
C ASP A 166 -9.49 17.97 9.62
N TYR A 167 -10.51 17.34 9.07
CA TYR A 167 -11.48 18.00 8.18
C TYR A 167 -12.84 18.23 8.85
N GLY A 168 -12.95 17.98 10.17
CA GLY A 168 -14.17 18.15 10.96
C GLY A 168 -15.02 16.92 11.10
#